data_b81139fe6429f1046d2e4393db89cf3d
#
_entry.id   b81139fe6429f1046d2e4393db89cf3d
#
_cell.length_a   1.000
_cell.length_b   1.000
_cell.length_c   1.000
_cell.angle_alpha   90.00
_cell.angle_beta   90.00
_cell.angle_gamma   90.00
#
_symmetry.space_group_name_H-M   'P 1'
#
loop_
_entity.id
_entity.type
_entity.pdbx_description
1 polymer ?
#
loop_
_entity_poly.entity_id
_entity_poly.type
_entity_poly.pdbx_seq_one_letter_code
_entity_poly.pdbx_strand_id
1 'polypeptide(L)'
;MSMQGQNLPDYQHPEGDYRHIFSYHPMNVEIARAEGVYIYDDKDNRYFDASGGPFAVNLPHNHPRMKAAISDQLDKYAYTHPVLSDPLRAKFCRKLSEITPGDLDHIYLVSGGSEAVETAFKVARQAQISRGHRDKYKIVSVHDSYHGMTLATLGASGSPGSHKPFMPMIPKWPHICLLYTSDAADDCRCV
;
A
#
# COMPACT_ATOMS: atom_id res chain seq x y z
N MET A 1 -11.29 -28.88 3.15
CA MET A 1 -10.08 -29.39 2.46
C MET A 1 -8.90 -28.82 3.20
N SER A 2 -8.16 -29.63 3.94
CA SER A 2 -7.02 -29.25 4.74
C SER A 2 -5.90 -28.74 3.83
N MET A 3 -5.25 -27.66 4.22
CA MET A 3 -3.99 -27.20 3.60
C MET A 3 -2.83 -28.17 3.97
N GLN A 4 -3.00 -29.44 3.69
CA GLN A 4 -1.94 -30.43 3.82
C GLN A 4 -1.25 -30.54 2.45
N GLY A 5 -0.04 -30.01 2.35
CA GLY A 5 0.84 -30.29 1.23
C GLY A 5 1.76 -29.20 0.72
N GLN A 6 1.89 -28.07 1.40
CA GLN A 6 3.09 -27.25 1.19
C GLN A 6 3.93 -27.39 2.47
N ASN A 7 5.04 -28.12 2.37
CA ASN A 7 6.12 -28.05 3.38
C ASN A 7 6.63 -26.60 3.34
N LEU A 8 6.02 -25.76 4.16
CA LEU A 8 6.69 -24.52 4.55
C LEU A 8 8.03 -24.95 5.16
N PRO A 9 9.16 -24.38 4.75
CA PRO A 9 10.42 -24.66 5.40
C PRO A 9 10.21 -24.45 6.90
N ASP A 10 10.78 -25.34 7.73
CA ASP A 10 10.67 -25.29 9.19
C ASP A 10 10.94 -23.87 9.65
N TYR A 11 9.87 -23.17 9.97
CA TYR A 11 9.94 -21.79 10.45
C TYR A 11 10.46 -21.85 11.89
N GLN A 12 11.73 -21.56 12.05
CA GLN A 12 12.28 -21.33 13.38
C GLN A 12 11.87 -19.91 13.80
N HIS A 13 11.03 -19.83 14.81
CA HIS A 13 10.72 -18.54 15.42
C HIS A 13 12.01 -17.87 15.88
N PRO A 14 12.21 -16.59 15.58
CA PRO A 14 13.34 -15.86 16.13
C PRO A 14 13.33 -15.96 17.67
N GLU A 15 14.50 -16.04 18.27
CA GLU A 15 14.62 -16.02 19.73
C GLU A 15 14.43 -14.60 20.28
N GLY A 16 14.24 -14.50 21.60
CA GLY A 16 14.11 -13.22 22.30
C GLY A 16 12.83 -12.45 21.95
N ASP A 17 12.94 -11.14 21.82
CA ASP A 17 11.80 -10.24 21.58
C ASP A 17 11.19 -10.40 20.20
N TYR A 18 11.92 -10.90 19.23
CA TYR A 18 11.44 -11.14 17.85
C TYR A 18 10.35 -12.20 17.76
N ARG A 19 10.22 -13.11 18.74
CA ARG A 19 9.14 -14.11 18.82
C ARG A 19 7.74 -13.49 18.84
N HIS A 20 7.64 -12.21 19.21
CA HIS A 20 6.36 -11.48 19.28
C HIS A 20 5.98 -10.82 17.96
N ILE A 21 6.87 -10.85 16.96
CA ILE A 21 6.62 -10.28 15.64
C ILE A 21 5.98 -11.35 14.75
N PHE A 22 4.72 -11.14 14.37
CA PHE A 22 4.10 -11.98 13.35
C PHE A 22 4.63 -11.57 11.97
N SER A 23 5.37 -12.48 11.31
CA SER A 23 5.87 -12.26 9.94
C SER A 23 5.67 -13.51 9.10
N TYR A 24 5.33 -13.32 7.83
CA TYR A 24 5.14 -14.43 6.89
C TYR A 24 6.48 -15.07 6.46
N HIS A 25 7.54 -14.28 6.38
CA HIS A 25 8.85 -14.72 5.90
C HIS A 25 9.96 -13.94 6.63
N PRO A 26 10.19 -14.19 7.91
CA PRO A 26 11.26 -13.52 8.62
C PRO A 26 12.60 -13.94 8.02
N MET A 27 13.41 -12.97 7.70
CA MET A 27 14.83 -13.19 7.43
C MET A 27 15.58 -13.06 8.74
N ASN A 28 16.51 -13.98 9.01
CA ASN A 28 17.38 -13.92 10.19
C ASN A 28 18.51 -12.88 9.97
N VAL A 29 18.10 -11.65 9.68
CA VAL A 29 19.01 -10.52 9.48
C VAL A 29 18.52 -9.39 10.38
N GLU A 30 19.29 -9.08 11.41
CA GLU A 30 19.01 -7.97 12.31
C GLU A 30 19.62 -6.68 11.75
N ILE A 31 18.79 -5.72 11.41
CA ILE A 31 19.25 -4.46 10.82
C ILE A 31 19.67 -3.50 11.93
N ALA A 32 20.95 -3.13 11.94
CA ALA A 32 21.54 -2.20 12.88
C ALA A 32 21.54 -0.76 12.38
N ARG A 33 21.75 -0.53 11.08
CA ARG A 33 21.79 0.81 10.47
C ARG A 33 21.48 0.78 8.99
N ALA A 34 21.15 1.94 8.43
CA ALA A 34 20.98 2.12 6.99
C ALA A 34 21.56 3.46 6.56
N GLU A 35 22.15 3.52 5.37
CA GLU A 35 22.76 4.73 4.81
C GLU A 35 22.78 4.69 3.29
N GLY A 36 22.37 5.77 2.66
CA GLY A 36 22.31 5.85 1.21
C GLY A 36 21.37 4.79 0.64
N VAL A 37 21.89 3.88 -0.16
CA VAL A 37 21.15 2.74 -0.76
C VAL A 37 21.48 1.41 -0.09
N TYR A 38 22.10 1.44 1.06
CA TYR A 38 22.53 0.25 1.77
C TYR A 38 21.91 0.13 3.16
N ILE A 39 21.65 -1.10 3.56
CA ILE A 39 21.34 -1.50 4.92
C ILE A 39 22.48 -2.37 5.48
N TYR A 40 22.65 -2.37 6.79
CA TYR A 40 23.71 -3.08 7.47
C TYR A 40 23.13 -3.84 8.64
N ASP A 41 23.56 -5.09 8.80
CA ASP A 41 23.18 -5.90 9.96
C ASP A 41 24.04 -5.61 11.20
N ASP A 42 23.75 -6.33 12.28
CA ASP A 42 24.47 -6.27 13.56
C ASP A 42 25.93 -6.73 13.47
N LYS A 43 26.30 -7.46 12.40
CA LYS A 43 27.66 -7.93 12.09
C LYS A 43 28.40 -7.05 11.09
N ASP A 44 27.81 -5.89 10.75
CA ASP A 44 28.31 -4.94 9.76
C ASP A 44 28.38 -5.49 8.31
N ASN A 45 27.64 -6.57 8.03
CA ASN A 45 27.44 -7.00 6.65
C ASN A 45 26.58 -5.97 5.91
N ARG A 46 27.01 -5.64 4.70
CA ARG A 46 26.35 -4.63 3.86
C ARG A 46 25.46 -5.28 2.81
N TYR A 47 24.21 -4.85 2.74
CA TYR A 47 23.22 -5.29 1.76
C TYR A 47 22.77 -4.09 0.91
N PHE A 48 22.69 -4.28 -0.39
CA PHE A 48 22.10 -3.30 -1.29
C PHE A 48 20.56 -3.39 -1.20
N ASP A 49 19.91 -2.30 -0.79
CA ASP A 49 18.45 -2.24 -0.69
C ASP A 49 17.81 -1.95 -2.06
N ALA A 50 17.78 -2.96 -2.91
CA ALA A 50 17.20 -2.85 -4.25
C ALA A 50 15.67 -2.76 -4.26
N SER A 51 15.03 -3.12 -3.15
CA SER A 51 13.58 -3.15 -3.04
C SER A 51 13.02 -1.84 -2.45
N GLY A 52 13.77 -1.19 -1.58
CA GLY A 52 13.25 -0.02 -0.84
C GLY A 52 12.01 -0.35 -0.01
N GLY A 53 11.89 -1.61 0.48
CA GLY A 53 10.67 -2.13 1.06
C GLY A 53 9.53 -2.19 0.02
N PRO A 54 8.26 -2.12 0.40
CA PRO A 54 7.14 -2.07 -0.54
C PRO A 54 7.02 -0.67 -1.17
N PHE A 55 8.06 -0.24 -1.90
CA PHE A 55 8.20 1.08 -2.54
C PHE A 55 8.14 2.28 -1.57
N ALA A 56 8.53 2.09 -0.32
CA ALA A 56 8.44 3.12 0.71
C ALA A 56 9.70 4.00 0.79
N VAL A 57 10.87 3.47 0.43
CA VAL A 57 12.15 4.18 0.50
C VAL A 57 12.48 4.79 -0.86
N ASN A 58 11.86 5.92 -1.19
CA ASN A 58 12.07 6.64 -2.45
C ASN A 58 13.24 7.67 -2.38
N LEU A 59 13.73 7.94 -1.18
CA LEU A 59 14.92 8.74 -0.92
C LEU A 59 15.97 7.87 -0.25
N PRO A 60 17.26 8.23 -0.36
CA PRO A 60 18.33 7.52 0.34
C PRO A 60 18.06 7.40 1.84
N HIS A 61 18.39 6.25 2.42
CA HIS A 61 18.35 6.07 3.87
C HIS A 61 19.15 7.17 4.57
N ASN A 62 18.63 7.66 5.69
CA ASN A 62 19.27 8.71 6.50
C ASN A 62 19.55 10.03 5.75
N HIS A 63 18.74 10.36 4.74
CA HIS A 63 18.90 11.59 3.99
C HIS A 63 18.93 12.82 4.92
N PRO A 64 20.03 13.64 4.94
CA PRO A 64 20.23 14.64 5.97
C PRO A 64 19.16 15.74 5.99
N ARG A 65 18.71 16.20 4.82
CA ARG A 65 17.62 17.20 4.72
C ARG A 65 16.28 16.66 5.24
N MET A 66 15.98 15.38 5.03
CA MET A 66 14.77 14.76 5.53
C MET A 66 14.80 14.65 7.06
N LYS A 67 15.94 14.21 7.61
CA LYS A 67 16.13 14.12 9.08
C LYS A 67 15.99 15.50 9.73
N ALA A 68 16.63 16.51 9.18
CA ALA A 68 16.54 17.89 9.69
C ALA A 68 15.09 18.39 9.63
N ALA A 69 14.38 18.22 8.53
CA ALA A 69 13.00 18.67 8.39
C ALA A 69 12.04 17.97 9.38
N ILE A 70 12.26 16.69 9.65
CA ILE A 70 11.47 15.95 10.65
C ILE A 70 11.77 16.49 12.06
N SER A 71 13.05 16.65 12.41
CA SER A 71 13.46 17.19 13.71
C SER A 71 12.88 18.59 13.95
N ASP A 72 13.06 19.50 12.98
CA ASP A 72 12.53 20.85 13.04
C ASP A 72 11.00 20.91 13.19
N GLN A 73 10.30 19.93 12.62
CA GLN A 73 8.85 19.85 12.78
C GLN A 73 8.45 19.29 14.14
N LEU A 74 9.17 18.29 14.65
CA LEU A 74 8.92 17.71 15.97
C LEU A 74 9.14 18.72 17.10
N ASP A 75 10.10 19.64 16.95
CA ASP A 75 10.32 20.74 17.89
C ASP A 75 9.14 21.73 17.97
N LYS A 76 8.29 21.76 16.93
CA LYS A 76 7.08 22.60 16.90
C LYS A 76 5.86 21.85 17.44
N TYR A 77 5.55 20.72 16.84
CA TYR A 77 4.49 19.78 17.23
C TYR A 77 4.59 18.50 16.41
N ALA A 78 4.27 17.38 17.04
CA ALA A 78 4.27 16.08 16.39
C ALA A 78 2.93 15.75 15.70
N TYR A 79 1.82 16.32 16.17
CA TYR A 79 0.47 16.02 15.71
C TYR A 79 -0.46 17.21 15.82
N THR A 80 -1.35 17.37 14.84
CA THR A 80 -2.50 18.26 14.90
C THR A 80 -3.77 17.50 14.48
N HIS A 81 -4.88 17.84 15.14
CA HIS A 81 -6.17 17.26 14.75
C HIS A 81 -6.56 17.74 13.33
N PRO A 82 -7.12 16.88 12.46
CA PRO A 82 -7.45 17.21 11.06
C PRO A 82 -8.36 18.42 10.86
N VAL A 83 -9.19 18.78 11.84
CA VAL A 83 -10.07 19.96 11.77
C VAL A 83 -9.32 21.29 12.00
N LEU A 84 -8.09 21.24 12.52
CA LEU A 84 -7.28 22.43 12.72
C LEU A 84 -6.52 22.79 11.45
N SER A 85 -6.32 24.07 11.23
CA SER A 85 -5.48 24.55 10.14
C SER A 85 -4.00 24.23 10.42
N ASP A 86 -3.37 23.56 9.48
CA ASP A 86 -1.97 23.15 9.55
C ASP A 86 -1.22 23.68 8.30
N PRO A 87 -0.33 24.67 8.49
CA PRO A 87 0.41 25.27 7.38
C PRO A 87 1.29 24.29 6.60
N LEU A 88 1.89 23.29 7.30
CA LEU A 88 2.72 22.29 6.64
C LEU A 88 1.88 21.37 5.77
N ARG A 89 0.72 20.91 6.27
CA ARG A 89 -0.23 20.11 5.50
C ARG A 89 -0.74 20.89 4.28
N ALA A 90 -1.12 22.15 4.45
CA ALA A 90 -1.58 22.99 3.35
C ALA A 90 -0.49 23.16 2.28
N LYS A 91 0.76 23.41 2.68
CA LYS A 91 1.90 23.51 1.76
C LYS A 91 2.16 22.19 1.01
N PHE A 92 2.04 21.07 1.69
CA PHE A 92 2.20 19.75 1.09
C PHE A 92 1.09 19.45 0.07
N CYS A 93 -0.18 19.67 0.43
CA CYS A 93 -1.32 19.48 -0.48
C CYS A 93 -1.19 20.37 -1.72
N ARG A 94 -0.80 21.63 -1.56
CA ARG A 94 -0.52 22.53 -2.69
C ARG A 94 0.59 21.94 -3.59
N LYS A 95 1.67 21.43 -2.99
CA LYS A 95 2.77 20.84 -3.78
C LYS A 95 2.30 19.59 -4.54
N LEU A 96 1.44 18.78 -3.96
CA LEU A 96 0.84 17.65 -4.65
C LEU A 96 -0.06 18.11 -5.82
N SER A 97 -0.91 19.11 -5.63
CA SER A 97 -1.77 19.61 -6.70
C SER A 97 -1.00 20.20 -7.89
N GLU A 98 0.21 20.72 -7.65
CA GLU A 98 1.09 21.22 -8.72
C GLU A 98 1.70 20.11 -9.61
N ILE A 99 1.79 18.89 -9.10
CA ILE A 99 2.44 17.74 -9.78
C ILE A 99 1.46 16.64 -10.20
N THR A 100 0.22 16.69 -9.74
CA THR A 100 -0.83 15.76 -10.18
C THR A 100 -1.35 16.16 -11.56
N PRO A 101 -1.74 15.18 -12.41
CA PRO A 101 -2.21 15.49 -13.77
C PRO A 101 -3.62 16.12 -13.76
N GLY A 102 -3.87 16.95 -14.77
CA GLY A 102 -5.19 17.53 -15.02
C GLY A 102 -5.64 18.51 -13.93
N ASP A 103 -6.86 18.36 -13.48
CA ASP A 103 -7.53 19.20 -12.47
C ASP A 103 -7.66 18.51 -11.10
N LEU A 104 -6.78 17.54 -10.81
CA LEU A 104 -6.74 16.83 -9.52
C LEU A 104 -6.04 17.70 -8.46
N ASP A 105 -6.73 18.75 -8.01
CA ASP A 105 -6.19 19.77 -7.11
C ASP A 105 -6.71 19.64 -5.66
N HIS A 106 -7.61 18.71 -5.38
CA HIS A 106 -8.14 18.44 -4.05
C HIS A 106 -7.53 17.18 -3.46
N ILE A 107 -6.74 17.32 -2.42
CA ILE A 107 -5.95 16.25 -1.83
C ILE A 107 -6.56 15.82 -0.49
N TYR A 108 -6.80 14.54 -0.34
CA TYR A 108 -7.21 13.92 0.92
C TYR A 108 -6.10 13.00 1.44
N LEU A 109 -5.56 13.32 2.62
CA LEU A 109 -4.44 12.58 3.21
C LEU A 109 -4.97 11.44 4.10
N VAL A 110 -4.34 10.29 3.97
CA VAL A 110 -4.63 9.06 4.74
C VAL A 110 -3.32 8.40 5.17
N SER A 111 -3.39 7.38 6.02
CA SER A 111 -2.19 6.75 6.60
C SER A 111 -1.55 5.71 5.68
N GLY A 112 -2.25 5.20 4.67
CA GLY A 112 -1.69 4.19 3.77
C GLY A 112 -2.51 3.96 2.50
N GLY A 113 -1.94 3.18 1.58
CA GLY A 113 -2.53 2.91 0.26
C GLY A 113 -3.90 2.23 0.32
N SER A 114 -4.07 1.26 1.22
CA SER A 114 -5.38 0.61 1.41
C SER A 114 -6.46 1.62 1.83
N GLU A 115 -6.16 2.52 2.75
CA GLU A 115 -7.09 3.58 3.16
C GLU A 115 -7.37 4.57 2.04
N ALA A 116 -6.38 4.88 1.20
CA ALA A 116 -6.55 5.73 0.04
C ALA A 116 -7.55 5.12 -0.95
N VAL A 117 -7.40 3.84 -1.27
CA VAL A 117 -8.31 3.13 -2.18
C VAL A 117 -9.70 2.97 -1.57
N GLU A 118 -9.83 2.62 -0.28
CA GLU A 118 -11.11 2.60 0.44
C GLU A 118 -11.82 3.96 0.38
N THR A 119 -11.06 5.03 0.55
CA THR A 119 -11.61 6.40 0.46
C THR A 119 -12.04 6.72 -0.96
N ALA A 120 -11.26 6.33 -1.98
CA ALA A 120 -11.63 6.51 -3.38
C ALA A 120 -12.96 5.79 -3.72
N PHE A 121 -13.16 4.55 -3.23
CA PHE A 121 -14.44 3.83 -3.41
C PHE A 121 -15.61 4.60 -2.80
N LYS A 122 -15.45 5.13 -1.59
CA LYS A 122 -16.48 5.92 -0.92
C LYS A 122 -16.77 7.22 -1.65
N VAL A 123 -15.75 7.95 -2.07
CA VAL A 123 -15.90 9.21 -2.83
C VAL A 123 -16.58 8.95 -4.18
N ALA A 124 -16.16 7.94 -4.93
CA ALA A 124 -16.78 7.54 -6.18
C ALA A 124 -18.27 7.20 -5.99
N ARG A 125 -18.59 6.45 -4.94
CA ARG A 125 -19.97 6.10 -4.58
C ARG A 125 -20.82 7.34 -4.26
N GLN A 126 -20.31 8.24 -3.43
CA GLN A 126 -20.99 9.48 -3.07
C GLN A 126 -21.24 10.37 -4.29
N ALA A 127 -20.25 10.50 -5.17
CA ALA A 127 -20.37 11.25 -6.41
C ALA A 127 -21.49 10.68 -7.32
N GLN A 128 -21.61 9.36 -7.43
CA GLN A 128 -22.70 8.74 -8.20
C GLN A 128 -24.08 9.01 -7.56
N ILE A 129 -24.18 8.92 -6.24
CA ILE A 129 -25.42 9.25 -5.51
C ILE A 129 -25.82 10.71 -5.77
N SER A 130 -24.89 11.65 -5.64
CA SER A 130 -25.13 13.09 -5.86
C SER A 130 -25.56 13.40 -7.29
N ARG A 131 -25.16 12.57 -8.27
CA ARG A 131 -25.58 12.65 -9.67
C ARG A 131 -26.90 11.92 -9.96
N GLY A 132 -27.57 11.38 -8.93
CA GLY A 132 -28.83 10.65 -9.07
C GLY A 132 -28.68 9.16 -9.44
N HIS A 133 -27.46 8.66 -9.60
CA HIS A 133 -27.19 7.27 -10.00
C HIS A 133 -27.08 6.35 -8.80
N ARG A 134 -28.18 6.11 -8.10
CA ARG A 134 -28.20 5.32 -6.86
C ARG A 134 -27.79 3.85 -7.04
N ASP A 135 -27.97 3.29 -8.22
CA ASP A 135 -27.66 1.88 -8.51
C ASP A 135 -26.21 1.65 -8.98
N LYS A 136 -25.44 2.71 -9.22
CA LYS A 136 -24.02 2.62 -9.58
C LYS A 136 -23.17 2.45 -8.33
N TYR A 137 -22.99 1.21 -7.87
CA TYR A 137 -22.18 0.88 -6.68
C TYR A 137 -21.05 -0.12 -6.94
N LYS A 138 -21.07 -0.78 -8.10
CA LYS A 138 -20.05 -1.77 -8.45
C LYS A 138 -18.73 -1.07 -8.76
N ILE A 139 -17.66 -1.62 -8.19
CA ILE A 139 -16.28 -1.27 -8.52
C ILE A 139 -15.78 -2.33 -9.51
N VAL A 140 -15.28 -1.89 -10.64
CA VAL A 140 -14.64 -2.76 -11.64
C VAL A 140 -13.15 -2.64 -11.48
N SER A 141 -12.46 -3.76 -11.43
CA SER A 141 -11.02 -3.84 -11.26
C SER A 141 -10.38 -4.69 -12.36
N VAL A 142 -9.06 -4.83 -12.33
CA VAL A 142 -8.29 -5.56 -13.33
C VAL A 142 -7.68 -6.81 -12.70
N HIS A 143 -7.66 -7.93 -13.44
CA HIS A 143 -6.92 -9.11 -13.02
C HIS A 143 -5.44 -8.80 -12.84
N ASP A 144 -4.77 -9.54 -11.94
CA ASP A 144 -3.35 -9.39 -11.60
C ASP A 144 -2.97 -7.99 -11.05
N SER A 145 -3.95 -7.25 -10.54
CA SER A 145 -3.73 -5.94 -9.89
C SER A 145 -3.65 -6.06 -8.37
N TYR A 146 -2.99 -5.10 -7.74
CA TYR A 146 -2.93 -4.96 -6.28
C TYR A 146 -3.51 -3.61 -5.84
N HIS A 147 -4.49 -3.64 -4.93
CA HIS A 147 -5.19 -2.44 -4.45
C HIS A 147 -5.17 -2.28 -2.93
N GLY A 148 -4.61 -3.21 -2.20
CA GLY A 148 -4.47 -3.13 -0.75
C GLY A 148 -4.87 -4.40 -0.03
N MET A 149 -4.80 -4.35 1.31
CA MET A 149 -4.99 -5.49 2.20
C MET A 149 -6.25 -5.40 3.07
N THR A 150 -7.03 -4.34 3.01
CA THR A 150 -8.34 -4.27 3.67
C THR A 150 -9.35 -5.10 2.89
N LEU A 151 -10.44 -5.53 3.51
CA LEU A 151 -11.38 -6.46 2.88
C LEU A 151 -11.93 -5.95 1.55
N ALA A 152 -12.28 -4.67 1.44
CA ALA A 152 -12.78 -4.13 0.18
C ALA A 152 -11.68 -3.98 -0.88
N THR A 153 -10.49 -3.53 -0.50
CA THR A 153 -9.36 -3.40 -1.42
C THR A 153 -8.78 -4.76 -1.82
N LEU A 154 -8.79 -5.73 -0.91
CA LEU A 154 -8.45 -7.11 -1.23
C LEU A 154 -9.41 -7.68 -2.27
N GLY A 155 -10.72 -7.44 -2.10
CA GLY A 155 -11.73 -7.86 -3.08
C GLY A 155 -11.54 -7.20 -4.45
N ALA A 156 -10.97 -5.99 -4.50
CA ALA A 156 -10.62 -5.30 -5.74
C ALA A 156 -9.28 -5.79 -6.34
N SER A 157 -8.38 -6.31 -5.53
CA SER A 157 -7.12 -6.89 -6.02
C SER A 157 -7.40 -8.11 -6.91
N GLY A 158 -6.68 -8.23 -8.02
CA GLY A 158 -6.98 -9.20 -9.08
C GLY A 158 -6.34 -10.58 -8.91
N SER A 159 -5.88 -10.96 -7.71
CA SER A 159 -5.23 -12.25 -7.45
C SER A 159 -6.20 -13.25 -6.80
N PRO A 160 -6.74 -14.22 -7.55
CA PRO A 160 -7.72 -15.17 -6.99
C PRO A 160 -7.18 -16.01 -5.83
N GLY A 161 -5.87 -16.28 -5.80
CA GLY A 161 -5.22 -17.03 -4.72
C GLY A 161 -5.29 -16.32 -3.38
N SER A 162 -5.19 -14.99 -3.36
CA SER A 162 -5.28 -14.18 -2.15
C SER A 162 -6.71 -14.04 -1.62
N HIS A 163 -7.72 -14.25 -2.45
CA HIS A 163 -9.14 -14.13 -2.06
C HIS A 163 -9.66 -15.34 -1.28
N LYS A 164 -9.22 -16.56 -1.66
CA LYS A 164 -9.77 -17.82 -1.15
C LYS A 164 -9.88 -17.91 0.38
N PRO A 165 -8.84 -17.53 1.15
CA PRO A 165 -8.90 -17.63 2.61
C PRO A 165 -9.94 -16.71 3.26
N PHE A 166 -10.30 -15.62 2.56
CA PHE A 166 -11.15 -14.55 3.12
C PHE A 166 -12.57 -14.54 2.56
N MET A 167 -12.89 -15.47 1.66
CA MET A 167 -14.28 -15.64 1.23
C MET A 167 -15.13 -16.26 2.36
N PRO A 168 -16.36 -15.78 2.61
CA PRO A 168 -17.16 -14.79 1.89
C PRO A 168 -17.05 -13.35 2.43
N MET A 169 -16.04 -13.02 3.26
CA MET A 169 -15.92 -11.72 3.94
C MET A 169 -15.64 -10.56 2.98
N ILE A 170 -15.03 -10.82 1.84
CA ILE A 170 -14.64 -9.80 0.86
C ILE A 170 -15.76 -9.54 -0.16
N PRO A 171 -15.95 -8.29 -0.62
CA PRO A 171 -16.87 -7.98 -1.70
C PRO A 171 -16.46 -8.67 -3.01
N LYS A 172 -17.43 -9.19 -3.74
CA LYS A 172 -17.21 -9.74 -5.08
C LYS A 172 -17.27 -8.62 -6.12
N TRP A 173 -16.14 -7.95 -6.33
CA TRP A 173 -16.01 -6.99 -7.40
C TRP A 173 -15.80 -7.68 -8.75
N PRO A 174 -16.39 -7.20 -9.85
CA PRO A 174 -16.08 -7.71 -11.18
C PRO A 174 -14.66 -7.32 -11.59
N HIS A 175 -13.96 -8.25 -12.23
CA HIS A 175 -12.63 -8.05 -12.77
C HIS A 175 -12.67 -8.17 -14.29
N ILE A 176 -11.85 -7.37 -14.96
CA ILE A 176 -11.63 -7.40 -16.40
C ILE A 176 -10.16 -7.68 -16.69
N CYS A 177 -9.87 -8.18 -17.87
CA CYS A 177 -8.49 -8.36 -18.32
C CYS A 177 -7.88 -7.03 -18.74
N LEU A 178 -6.59 -6.89 -18.49
CA LEU A 178 -5.79 -5.82 -19.08
C LEU A 178 -5.46 -6.20 -20.53
N LEU A 179 -5.81 -5.32 -21.45
CA LEU A 179 -5.51 -5.52 -22.87
C LEU A 179 -4.06 -5.13 -23.15
N TYR A 180 -3.20 -6.13 -23.35
CA TYR A 180 -1.81 -5.90 -23.78
C TYR A 180 -1.62 -6.05 -25.30
N THR A 181 -2.62 -6.58 -26.01
CA THR A 181 -2.59 -6.80 -27.45
C THR A 181 -3.84 -6.26 -28.12
N SER A 182 -3.81 -6.11 -29.44
CA SER A 182 -4.93 -5.64 -30.25
C SER A 182 -6.11 -6.63 -30.31
N ASP A 183 -5.94 -7.84 -29.83
CA ASP A 183 -6.97 -8.89 -29.84
C ASP A 183 -7.18 -9.49 -28.44
N ALA A 184 -8.12 -8.90 -27.71
CA ALA A 184 -8.51 -9.38 -26.37
C ALA A 184 -9.33 -10.68 -26.40
N ALA A 185 -9.84 -11.09 -27.57
CA ALA A 185 -10.65 -12.30 -27.70
C ALA A 185 -9.81 -13.57 -27.61
N ASP A 186 -8.51 -13.46 -27.87
CA ASP A 186 -7.57 -14.60 -27.83
C ASP A 186 -6.94 -14.84 -26.45
N ASP A 187 -7.16 -13.95 -25.46
CA ASP A 187 -6.62 -14.12 -24.12
C ASP A 187 -7.54 -15.00 -23.25
N CYS A 188 -7.42 -16.32 -23.41
CA CYS A 188 -8.18 -17.33 -22.65
C CYS A 188 -7.97 -17.32 -21.13
N ARG A 189 -7.18 -16.41 -20.57
CA ARG A 189 -6.93 -16.32 -19.11
C ARG A 189 -8.04 -15.66 -18.34
N CYS A 190 -9.02 -15.10 -19.02
CA CYS A 190 -10.06 -14.26 -18.44
C CYS A 190 -11.45 -14.93 -18.40
N VAL A 191 -11.54 -16.24 -18.58
CA VAL A 191 -12.77 -17.03 -18.48
C VAL A 191 -12.82 -17.85 -17.20
#